data_5da00bd07c3f79b92e4ccc399b463228
#
_entry.id   5da00bd07c3f79b92e4ccc399b463228
#
_cell.length_a   1.000
_cell.length_b   1.000
_cell.length_c   1.000
_cell.angle_alpha   90.00
_cell.angle_beta   90.00
_cell.angle_gamma   90.00
#
_symmetry.space_group_name_H-M   'P 1'
#
loop_
_entity.id
_entity.type
_entity.pdbx_description
1 polymer ?
#
loop_
_entity_poly.entity_id
_entity_poly.type
_entity_poly.pdbx_seq_one_letter_code
_entity_poly.pdbx_strand_id
1 'polypeptide(L)'
;MNSRICYIVILLCFFACHSDRYQEKATRLYEYGIEIESFQPDSAAYLYRRALSLTSPNSDLSVALHLRLGNLLRTHHLYNRALEERTIALKECMANDSTKYTA
;
A
#
# COMPACT_ATOMS: atom_id res chain seq x y z
N MET A 1 11.06 32.89 22.77
CA MET A 1 11.71 31.60 22.55
C MET A 1 10.73 30.44 22.45
N ASN A 2 9.70 30.39 23.27
CA ASN A 2 8.72 29.32 23.26
C ASN A 2 7.81 29.28 22.02
N SER A 3 7.61 30.40 21.30
CA SER A 3 6.77 30.48 20.11
C SER A 3 7.38 29.79 18.89
N ARG A 4 8.72 29.78 18.76
CA ARG A 4 9.39 29.09 17.64
C ARG A 4 9.36 27.57 17.79
N ILE A 5 9.51 27.09 19.02
CA ILE A 5 9.46 25.65 19.33
C ILE A 5 8.04 25.12 19.09
N CYS A 6 7.00 25.88 19.49
CA CYS A 6 5.61 25.55 19.23
C CYS A 6 5.30 25.49 17.72
N TYR A 7 5.88 26.40 16.94
CA TYR A 7 5.70 26.43 15.49
C TYR A 7 6.31 25.19 14.82
N ILE A 8 7.50 24.80 15.23
CA ILE A 8 8.20 23.63 14.70
C ILE A 8 7.45 22.35 15.08
N VAL A 9 6.96 22.25 16.32
CA VAL A 9 6.17 21.10 16.78
C VAL A 9 4.84 21.01 16.03
N ILE A 10 4.15 22.11 15.79
CA ILE A 10 2.92 22.16 15.02
C ILE A 10 3.17 21.74 13.56
N LEU A 11 4.24 22.21 12.95
CA LEU A 11 4.64 21.83 11.59
C LEU A 11 4.96 20.33 11.49
N LEU A 12 5.70 19.80 12.46
CA LEU A 12 6.00 18.36 12.53
C LEU A 12 4.74 17.52 12.72
N CYS A 13 3.80 17.98 13.55
CA CYS A 13 2.50 17.31 13.73
C CYS A 13 1.67 17.33 12.44
N PHE A 14 1.72 18.42 11.68
CA PHE A 14 1.03 18.51 10.39
C PHE A 14 1.59 17.50 9.38
N PHE A 15 2.90 17.36 9.30
CA PHE A 15 3.55 16.39 8.41
C PHE A 15 3.22 14.95 8.80
N ALA A 16 3.26 14.63 10.10
CA ALA A 16 2.93 13.32 10.61
C ALA A 16 1.46 12.96 10.33
N CYS A 17 0.52 13.90 10.57
CA CYS A 17 -0.89 13.70 10.29
C CYS A 17 -1.18 13.51 8.80
N HIS A 18 -0.40 14.14 7.93
CA HIS A 18 -0.60 14.04 6.48
C HIS A 18 -0.20 12.66 5.96
N SER A 19 0.92 12.11 6.42
CA SER A 19 1.37 10.76 6.02
C SER A 19 0.42 9.68 6.59
N ASP A 20 -0.08 9.84 7.80
CA ASP A 20 -1.04 8.94 8.43
C ASP A 20 -2.39 8.89 7.69
N ARG A 21 -2.84 10.03 7.14
CA ARG A 21 -4.08 10.09 6.36
C ARG A 21 -4.01 9.30 5.07
N TYR A 22 -2.89 9.37 4.35
CA TYR A 22 -2.70 8.60 3.12
C TYR A 22 -2.64 7.12 3.41
N GLN A 23 -1.93 6.72 4.45
CA GLN A 23 -1.83 5.33 4.88
C GLN A 23 -3.21 4.79 5.29
N GLU A 24 -3.95 5.54 6.06
CA GLU A 24 -5.29 5.19 6.51
C GLU A 24 -6.26 5.04 5.33
N LYS A 25 -6.21 5.97 4.37
CA LYS A 25 -7.04 5.92 3.17
C LYS A 25 -6.70 4.71 2.31
N ALA A 26 -5.41 4.41 2.15
CA ALA A 26 -4.95 3.23 1.42
C ALA A 26 -5.46 1.94 2.08
N THR A 27 -5.40 1.86 3.40
CA THR A 27 -5.89 0.71 4.15
C THR A 27 -7.40 0.51 3.96
N ARG A 28 -8.17 1.59 3.98
CA ARG A 28 -9.62 1.53 3.75
C ARG A 28 -9.96 1.05 2.34
N LEU A 29 -9.23 1.51 1.35
CA LEU A 29 -9.40 1.08 -0.03
C LEU A 29 -9.08 -0.41 -0.19
N TYR A 30 -8.01 -0.86 0.47
CA TYR A 30 -7.62 -2.26 0.50
C TYR A 30 -8.73 -3.14 1.12
N GLU A 31 -9.21 -2.76 2.29
CA GLU A 31 -10.26 -3.50 3.01
C GLU A 31 -11.55 -3.56 2.20
N TYR A 32 -11.95 -2.45 1.60
CA TYR A 32 -13.14 -2.41 0.75
C TYR A 32 -12.98 -3.28 -0.49
N GLY A 33 -11.79 -3.26 -1.09
CA GLY A 33 -11.48 -4.13 -2.21
C GLY A 33 -11.62 -5.61 -1.87
N ILE A 34 -11.16 -6.01 -0.69
CA ILE A 34 -11.31 -7.39 -0.21
C ILE A 34 -12.79 -7.78 -0.09
N GLU A 35 -13.62 -6.89 0.43
CA GLU A 35 -15.05 -7.15 0.59
C GLU A 35 -15.77 -7.40 -0.74
N ILE A 36 -15.40 -6.66 -1.79
CA ILE A 36 -16.10 -6.73 -3.08
C ILE A 36 -15.42 -7.64 -4.10
N GLU A 37 -14.23 -8.17 -3.78
CA GLU A 37 -13.39 -8.94 -4.72
C GLU A 37 -14.14 -10.11 -5.35
N SER A 38 -14.95 -10.83 -4.58
CA SER A 38 -15.62 -12.04 -5.04
C SER A 38 -16.74 -11.76 -6.04
N PHE A 39 -17.38 -10.60 -5.97
CA PHE A 39 -18.51 -10.27 -6.85
C PHE A 39 -18.27 -9.09 -7.78
N GLN A 40 -17.26 -8.26 -7.51
CA GLN A 40 -16.86 -7.14 -8.36
C GLN A 40 -15.34 -7.09 -8.49
N PRO A 41 -14.73 -8.07 -9.17
CA PRO A 41 -13.27 -8.14 -9.25
C PRO A 41 -12.62 -6.95 -9.97
N ASP A 42 -13.26 -6.39 -10.99
CA ASP A 42 -12.73 -5.23 -11.71
C ASP A 42 -12.68 -4.00 -10.80
N SER A 43 -13.72 -3.80 -10.00
CA SER A 43 -13.78 -2.71 -9.03
C SER A 43 -12.76 -2.91 -7.92
N ALA A 44 -12.57 -4.15 -7.45
CA ALA A 44 -11.55 -4.49 -6.46
C ALA A 44 -10.15 -4.18 -6.99
N ALA A 45 -9.85 -4.55 -8.23
CA ALA A 45 -8.57 -4.25 -8.87
C ALA A 45 -8.31 -2.74 -8.93
N TYR A 46 -9.32 -1.96 -9.28
CA TYR A 46 -9.24 -0.50 -9.30
C TYR A 46 -8.92 0.05 -7.91
N LEU A 47 -9.59 -0.44 -6.88
CA LEU A 47 -9.37 -0.02 -5.50
C LEU A 47 -7.94 -0.36 -5.04
N TYR A 48 -7.45 -1.55 -5.38
CA TYR A 48 -6.09 -1.96 -5.03
C TYR A 48 -5.04 -1.07 -5.70
N ARG A 49 -5.22 -0.74 -6.98
CA ARG A 49 -4.30 0.16 -7.70
C ARG A 49 -4.32 1.55 -7.11
N ARG A 50 -5.50 2.03 -6.75
CA ARG A 50 -5.63 3.34 -6.09
C ARG A 50 -4.95 3.34 -4.72
N ALA A 51 -5.12 2.28 -3.95
CA ALA A 51 -4.44 2.12 -2.66
C ALA A 51 -2.91 2.13 -2.85
N LEU A 52 -2.40 1.45 -3.88
CA LEU A 52 -0.98 1.43 -4.20
C LEU A 52 -0.43 2.83 -4.48
N SER A 53 -1.21 3.69 -5.14
CA SER A 53 -0.79 5.05 -5.43
C SER A 53 -0.63 5.91 -4.16
N LEU A 54 -1.25 5.50 -3.05
CA LEU A 54 -1.21 6.21 -1.77
C LEU A 54 -0.29 5.54 -0.75
N THR A 55 0.30 4.41 -1.09
CA THR A 55 1.09 3.57 -0.19
C THR A 55 2.57 3.74 -0.48
N SER A 56 3.39 3.75 0.56
CA SER A 56 4.85 3.78 0.42
C SER A 56 5.36 2.47 -0.17
N PRO A 57 6.29 2.53 -1.15
CA PRO A 57 6.91 1.31 -1.68
C PRO A 57 7.58 0.50 -0.57
N ASN A 58 7.63 -0.82 -0.74
CA ASN A 58 8.26 -1.76 0.19
C ASN A 58 7.57 -1.84 1.56
N SER A 59 6.42 -1.19 1.75
CA SER A 59 5.63 -1.33 2.98
C SER A 59 4.88 -2.67 2.99
N ASP A 60 4.49 -3.12 4.17
CA ASP A 60 3.70 -4.35 4.31
C ASP A 60 2.39 -4.26 3.52
N LEU A 61 1.76 -3.09 3.51
CA LEU A 61 0.53 -2.88 2.76
C LEU A 61 0.77 -2.94 1.25
N SER A 62 1.87 -2.36 0.76
CA SER A 62 2.24 -2.42 -0.66
C SER A 62 2.43 -3.88 -1.11
N VAL A 63 3.16 -4.67 -0.32
CA VAL A 63 3.35 -6.11 -0.60
C VAL A 63 2.00 -6.83 -0.66
N ALA A 64 1.13 -6.59 0.33
CA ALA A 64 -0.20 -7.20 0.38
C ALA A 64 -1.04 -6.84 -0.84
N LEU A 65 -1.00 -5.58 -1.27
CA LEU A 65 -1.75 -5.10 -2.43
C LEU A 65 -1.27 -5.75 -3.73
N HIS A 66 0.04 -5.88 -3.93
CA HIS A 66 0.59 -6.55 -5.11
C HIS A 66 0.23 -8.04 -5.13
N LEU A 67 0.23 -8.69 -3.97
CA LEU A 67 -0.18 -10.10 -3.87
C LEU A 67 -1.66 -10.28 -4.20
N ARG A 68 -2.51 -9.38 -3.71
CA ARG A 68 -3.96 -9.41 -4.02
C ARG A 68 -4.22 -9.20 -5.51
N LEU A 69 -3.55 -8.22 -6.11
CA LEU A 69 -3.64 -7.98 -7.55
C LEU A 69 -3.19 -9.20 -8.35
N GLY A 70 -2.07 -9.81 -7.95
CA GLY A 70 -1.58 -11.03 -8.58
C GLY A 70 -2.60 -12.15 -8.53
N ASN A 71 -3.25 -12.35 -7.40
CA ASN A 71 -4.29 -13.38 -7.25
C ASN A 71 -5.50 -13.09 -8.15
N LEU A 72 -5.95 -11.83 -8.18
CA LEU A 72 -7.05 -11.42 -9.05
C LEU A 72 -6.76 -11.65 -10.52
N LEU A 73 -5.58 -11.24 -10.96
CA LEU A 73 -5.16 -11.40 -12.36
C LEU A 73 -5.03 -12.88 -12.73
N ARG A 74 -4.58 -13.71 -11.81
CA ARG A 74 -4.50 -15.16 -12.02
C ARG A 74 -5.89 -15.78 -12.22
N THR A 75 -6.88 -15.39 -11.40
CA THR A 75 -8.24 -15.89 -11.51
C THR A 75 -8.91 -15.48 -12.82
N HIS A 76 -8.46 -14.39 -13.43
CA HIS A 76 -8.94 -13.93 -14.73
C HIS A 76 -8.05 -14.40 -15.89
N HIS A 77 -7.17 -15.37 -15.64
CA HIS A 77 -6.29 -15.96 -16.66
C HIS A 77 -5.26 -15.00 -17.26
N LEU A 78 -4.97 -13.91 -16.58
CA LEU A 78 -3.93 -12.95 -16.99
C LEU A 78 -2.61 -13.28 -16.31
N TYR A 79 -2.07 -14.44 -16.66
CA TYR A 79 -0.93 -15.04 -15.95
C TYR A 79 0.35 -14.21 -16.00
N ASN A 80 0.65 -13.58 -17.13
CA ASN A 80 1.86 -12.76 -17.24
C ASN A 80 1.81 -11.55 -16.31
N ARG A 81 0.68 -10.87 -16.25
CA ARG A 81 0.48 -9.75 -15.33
C ARG A 81 0.47 -10.20 -13.89
N ALA A 82 -0.14 -11.37 -13.61
CA ALA A 82 -0.12 -11.95 -12.27
C ALA A 82 1.31 -12.23 -11.82
N LEU A 83 2.14 -12.76 -12.70
CA LEU A 83 3.55 -13.04 -12.42
C LEU A 83 4.32 -11.74 -12.15
N GLU A 84 4.09 -10.70 -12.93
CA GLU A 84 4.69 -9.38 -12.72
C GLU A 84 4.37 -8.83 -11.33
N GLU A 85 3.10 -8.87 -10.93
CA GLU A 85 2.67 -8.37 -9.61
C GLU A 85 3.29 -9.17 -8.48
N ARG A 86 3.36 -10.50 -8.62
CA ARG A 86 4.00 -11.36 -7.62
C ARG A 86 5.50 -11.12 -7.53
N THR A 87 6.15 -10.85 -8.65
CA THR A 87 7.58 -10.53 -8.67
C THR A 87 7.86 -9.22 -7.95
N ILE A 88 7.01 -8.20 -8.17
CA ILE A 88 7.11 -6.92 -7.47
C ILE A 88 6.92 -7.13 -5.97
N ALA A 89 5.92 -7.91 -5.58
CA ALA A 89 5.65 -8.22 -4.17
C ALA A 89 6.85 -8.91 -3.51
N LEU A 90 7.48 -9.84 -4.20
CA LEU A 90 8.65 -10.55 -3.69
C LEU A 90 9.82 -9.59 -3.50
N LYS A 91 10.10 -8.73 -4.48
CA LYS A 91 11.17 -7.73 -4.41
C LYS A 91 10.96 -6.76 -3.25
N GLU A 92 9.73 -6.28 -3.08
CA GLU A 92 9.39 -5.37 -1.99
C GLU A 92 9.51 -6.06 -0.62
N CYS A 93 9.09 -7.32 -0.54
CA CYS A 93 9.19 -8.11 0.68
C CYS A 93 10.65 -8.30 1.09
N MET A 94 11.52 -8.62 0.14
CA MET A 94 12.95 -8.75 0.38
C MET A 94 13.59 -7.44 0.82
N ALA A 95 13.22 -6.33 0.19
CA ALA A 95 13.71 -5.00 0.56
C ALA A 95 13.25 -4.62 1.97
N ASN A 96 12.02 -4.93 2.33
CA ASN A 96 11.46 -4.69 3.67
C ASN A 96 12.23 -5.48 4.73
N ASP A 97 12.44 -6.77 4.51
CA ASP A 97 13.20 -7.63 5.41
C ASP A 97 14.65 -7.17 5.58
N SER A 98 15.30 -6.79 4.47
CA SER A 98 16.65 -6.21 4.49
C SER A 98 16.74 -5.00 5.40
N THR A 99 15.74 -4.11 5.35
CA THR A 99 15.71 -2.90 6.18
C THR A 99 15.55 -3.24 7.66
N LYS A 100 14.79 -4.28 7.97
CA LYS A 100 14.58 -4.75 9.34
C LYS A 100 15.85 -5.35 9.95
N TYR A 101 16.66 -6.04 9.14
CA TYR A 101 17.86 -6.73 9.61
C TYR A 101 19.13 -5.89 9.57
N THR A 102 19.16 -4.80 8.80
CA THR A 102 20.33 -3.92 8.69
C THR A 102 20.30 -2.75 9.67
N ALA A 103 19.23 -2.56 10.39
CA ALA A 103 19.15 -1.59 11.46
C ALA A 103 19.70 -2.17 12.74
#